data_e7eb2b8998f5cf129cf3acd3b2044a8d
#
_entry.id   e7eb2b8998f5cf129cf3acd3b2044a8d
#
_cell.length_a   1.000
_cell.length_b   1.000
_cell.length_c   1.000
_cell.angle_alpha   90.00
_cell.angle_beta   90.00
_cell.angle_gamma   90.00
#
_symmetry.space_group_name_H-M   'P 1'
#
loop_
_entity.id
_entity.type
_entity.pdbx_description
1 polymer ?
#
loop_
_entity_poly.entity_id
_entity_poly.type
_entity_poly.pdbx_seq_one_letter_code
_entity_poly.pdbx_strand_id
1 'polypeptide(L)'
;MTSFASPQEQLALTVLHTASTMLNHHRALLKPHGITPEQFNILRILRGQHGQPLALRDISGRMIDRNSNTSRLVDKLMAKGLVRRETCPSDRRRVDIALTEEGAALTTQLKALMDENMRSLQSVWSEEDALKAIDLLDAWNDTQP
;
A
#
# COMPACT_ATOMS: atom_id res chain seq x y z
N MET A 1 -22.22 -23.81 11.92
CA MET A 1 -21.34 -24.09 10.76
C MET A 1 -21.91 -23.33 9.56
N THR A 2 -21.22 -22.32 9.05
CA THR A 2 -21.62 -21.65 7.81
C THR A 2 -21.39 -22.64 6.66
N SER A 3 -22.46 -23.10 6.04
CA SER A 3 -22.38 -23.95 4.84
C SER A 3 -22.04 -23.04 3.65
N PHE A 4 -20.88 -23.22 3.02
CA PHE A 4 -20.51 -22.54 1.79
C PHE A 4 -21.09 -23.30 0.59
N ALA A 5 -21.56 -22.59 -0.44
CA ALA A 5 -22.12 -23.19 -1.64
C ALA A 5 -21.01 -23.90 -2.49
N SER A 6 -19.76 -23.43 -2.39
CA SER A 6 -18.62 -24.05 -3.09
C SER A 6 -17.29 -23.67 -2.41
N PRO A 7 -16.20 -24.45 -2.66
CA PRO A 7 -14.85 -24.06 -2.24
C PRO A 7 -14.41 -22.69 -2.77
N GLN A 8 -14.86 -22.31 -3.95
CA GLN A 8 -14.54 -20.99 -4.54
C GLN A 8 -15.20 -19.86 -3.75
N GLU A 9 -16.45 -20.02 -3.33
CA GLU A 9 -17.11 -19.06 -2.45
C GLU A 9 -16.38 -18.95 -1.11
N GLN A 10 -16.03 -20.09 -0.51
CA GLN A 10 -15.25 -20.11 0.73
C GLN A 10 -13.92 -19.37 0.58
N LEU A 11 -13.19 -19.58 -0.53
CA LEU A 11 -11.95 -18.89 -0.83
C LEU A 11 -12.15 -17.38 -0.91
N ALA A 12 -13.16 -16.91 -1.65
CA ALA A 12 -13.45 -15.48 -1.79
C ALA A 12 -13.70 -14.82 -0.42
N LEU A 13 -14.52 -15.44 0.42
CA LEU A 13 -14.81 -14.94 1.76
C LEU A 13 -13.57 -15.00 2.68
N THR A 14 -12.73 -16.02 2.53
CA THR A 14 -11.46 -16.12 3.27
C THR A 14 -10.51 -15.00 2.89
N VAL A 15 -10.38 -14.69 1.61
CA VAL A 15 -9.56 -13.56 1.11
C VAL A 15 -10.05 -12.24 1.69
N LEU A 16 -11.36 -11.97 1.64
CA LEU A 16 -11.96 -10.76 2.21
C LEU A 16 -11.71 -10.65 3.72
N HIS A 17 -11.89 -11.74 4.45
CA HIS A 17 -11.65 -11.78 5.89
C HIS A 17 -10.18 -11.51 6.22
N THR A 18 -9.27 -12.18 5.51
CA THR A 18 -7.82 -12.01 5.68
C THR A 18 -7.39 -10.58 5.39
N ALA A 19 -7.85 -10.01 4.27
CA ALA A 19 -7.56 -8.62 3.90
C ALA A 19 -8.06 -7.63 4.97
N SER A 20 -9.29 -7.82 5.47
CA SER A 20 -9.86 -6.99 6.55
C SER A 20 -9.03 -7.07 7.83
N THR A 21 -8.63 -8.27 8.23
CA THR A 21 -7.80 -8.50 9.42
C THR A 21 -6.43 -7.83 9.28
N MET A 22 -5.77 -7.99 8.13
CA MET A 22 -4.49 -7.35 7.84
C MET A 22 -4.59 -5.82 7.86
N LEU A 23 -5.62 -5.25 7.24
CA LEU A 23 -5.83 -3.80 7.23
C LEU A 23 -6.09 -3.25 8.63
N ASN A 24 -6.88 -3.92 9.45
CA ASN A 24 -7.12 -3.51 10.82
C ASN A 24 -5.84 -3.55 11.66
N HIS A 25 -5.01 -4.57 11.46
CA HIS A 25 -3.72 -4.66 12.12
C HIS A 25 -2.77 -3.55 11.68
N HIS A 26 -2.67 -3.28 10.36
CA HIS A 26 -1.89 -2.16 9.83
C HIS A 26 -2.37 -0.81 10.40
N ARG A 27 -3.69 -0.59 10.49
CA ARG A 27 -4.24 0.63 11.13
C ARG A 27 -3.77 0.78 12.57
N ALA A 28 -3.80 -0.29 13.34
CA ALA A 28 -3.36 -0.28 14.74
C ALA A 28 -1.86 0.06 14.87
N LEU A 29 -1.01 -0.51 14.01
CA LEU A 29 0.44 -0.24 13.98
C LEU A 29 0.76 1.20 13.55
N LEU A 30 0.02 1.75 12.59
CA LEU A 30 0.27 3.08 12.01
C LEU A 30 -0.34 4.21 12.83
N LYS A 31 -1.37 3.94 13.62
CA LYS A 31 -2.11 4.95 14.39
C LYS A 31 -1.23 5.80 15.32
N PRO A 32 -0.27 5.24 16.08
CA PRO A 32 0.62 6.04 16.93
C PRO A 32 1.47 7.06 16.17
N HIS A 33 1.69 6.81 14.88
CA HIS A 33 2.46 7.70 13.99
C HIS A 33 1.58 8.69 13.22
N GLY A 34 0.26 8.67 13.45
CA GLY A 34 -0.69 9.54 12.76
C GLY A 34 -0.83 9.25 11.28
N ILE A 35 -0.53 8.02 10.83
CA ILE A 35 -0.55 7.59 9.43
C ILE A 35 -1.64 6.55 9.21
N THR A 36 -2.37 6.67 8.11
CA THR A 36 -3.32 5.63 7.65
C THR A 36 -2.64 4.63 6.71
N PRO A 37 -3.21 3.42 6.51
CA PRO A 37 -2.69 2.47 5.53
C PRO A 37 -2.55 3.06 4.12
N GLU A 38 -3.51 3.87 3.69
CA GLU A 38 -3.50 4.52 2.37
C GLU A 38 -2.37 5.56 2.27
N GLN A 39 -2.15 6.35 3.32
CA GLN A 39 -1.02 7.28 3.40
C GLN A 39 0.32 6.55 3.40
N PHE A 40 0.42 5.46 4.16
CA PHE A 40 1.63 4.63 4.17
C PHE A 40 1.90 4.01 2.79
N ASN A 41 0.85 3.61 2.07
CA ASN A 41 0.99 3.10 0.69
C ASN A 41 1.64 4.14 -0.24
N ILE A 42 1.23 5.42 -0.16
CA ILE A 42 1.87 6.51 -0.93
C ILE A 42 3.34 6.66 -0.54
N LEU A 43 3.65 6.73 0.75
CA LEU A 43 5.03 6.86 1.23
C LEU A 43 5.91 5.70 0.73
N ARG A 44 5.39 4.48 0.74
CA ARG A 44 6.08 3.28 0.24
C ARG A 44 6.33 3.34 -1.28
N ILE A 45 5.34 3.79 -2.05
CA ILE A 45 5.45 3.98 -3.51
C ILE A 45 6.56 4.99 -3.81
N LEU A 46 6.55 6.13 -3.13
CA LEU A 46 7.56 7.18 -3.31
C LEU A 46 8.97 6.72 -2.89
N ARG A 47 9.08 5.95 -1.81
CA ARG A 47 10.36 5.37 -1.38
C ARG A 47 10.97 4.47 -2.46
N GLY A 48 10.15 3.70 -3.16
CA GLY A 48 10.58 2.84 -4.27
C GLY A 48 11.16 3.59 -5.47
N GLN A 49 11.00 4.93 -5.53
CA GLN A 49 11.58 5.76 -6.57
C GLN A 49 13.01 6.24 -6.27
N HIS A 50 13.60 5.81 -5.15
CA HIS A 50 14.99 6.16 -4.78
C HIS A 50 15.28 7.67 -4.83
N GLY A 51 14.37 8.48 -4.31
CA GLY A 51 14.49 9.94 -4.25
C GLY A 51 14.01 10.67 -5.51
N GLN A 52 13.63 9.96 -6.57
CA GLN A 52 13.06 10.58 -7.76
C GLN A 52 11.58 10.95 -7.53
N PRO A 53 11.16 12.14 -7.96
CA PRO A 53 9.76 12.54 -7.92
C PRO A 53 8.88 11.66 -8.81
N LEU A 54 7.60 11.50 -8.44
CA LEU A 54 6.63 10.74 -9.20
C LEU A 54 5.37 11.57 -9.44
N ALA A 55 4.82 11.51 -10.65
CA ALA A 55 3.58 12.19 -10.97
C ALA A 55 2.41 11.64 -10.14
N LEU A 56 1.50 12.53 -9.75
CA LEU A 56 0.31 12.15 -8.98
C LEU A 56 -0.50 11.02 -9.65
N ARG A 57 -0.62 11.06 -10.98
CA ARG A 57 -1.30 10.02 -11.76
C ARG A 57 -0.62 8.65 -11.60
N ASP A 58 0.71 8.64 -11.60
CA ASP A 58 1.48 7.39 -11.49
C ASP A 58 1.42 6.83 -10.06
N ILE A 59 1.34 7.69 -9.04
CA ILE A 59 1.07 7.28 -7.67
C ILE A 59 -0.31 6.61 -7.59
N SER A 60 -1.34 7.28 -8.13
CA SER A 60 -2.71 6.76 -8.15
C SER A 60 -2.80 5.39 -8.82
N GLY A 61 -2.10 5.21 -9.94
CA GLY A 61 -2.06 3.93 -10.68
C GLY A 61 -1.37 2.78 -9.92
N ARG A 62 -0.56 3.09 -8.89
CA ARG A 62 0.16 2.11 -8.06
C ARG A 62 -0.45 1.89 -6.68
N MET A 63 -1.54 2.60 -6.35
CA MET A 63 -2.24 2.40 -5.08
C MET A 63 -2.84 0.99 -5.01
N ILE A 64 -2.77 0.37 -3.82
CA ILE A 64 -3.44 -0.90 -3.54
C ILE A 64 -4.95 -0.74 -3.73
N ASP A 65 -5.54 0.30 -3.11
CA ASP A 65 -6.92 0.68 -3.37
C ASP A 65 -6.97 1.77 -4.45
N ARG A 66 -7.38 1.37 -5.66
CA ARG A 66 -7.49 2.26 -6.82
C ARG A 66 -8.60 3.30 -6.70
N ASN A 67 -9.55 3.12 -5.80
CA ASN A 67 -10.61 4.07 -5.51
C ASN A 67 -10.19 5.15 -4.50
N SER A 68 -8.98 5.06 -3.95
CA SER A 68 -8.45 6.06 -3.04
C SER A 68 -8.36 7.44 -3.70
N ASN A 69 -8.79 8.48 -2.98
CA ASN A 69 -8.56 9.86 -3.41
C ASN A 69 -7.10 10.26 -3.15
N THR A 70 -6.22 9.90 -4.10
CA THR A 70 -4.78 10.09 -3.99
C THR A 70 -4.39 11.55 -3.80
N SER A 71 -5.06 12.49 -4.49
CA SER A 71 -4.78 13.92 -4.35
C SER A 71 -5.00 14.40 -2.92
N ARG A 72 -6.13 14.05 -2.32
CA ARG A 72 -6.45 14.41 -0.92
C ARG A 72 -5.49 13.76 0.08
N LEU A 73 -5.07 12.53 -0.19
CA LEU A 73 -4.09 11.84 0.65
C LEU A 73 -2.71 12.53 0.59
N VAL A 74 -2.28 12.93 -0.61
CA VAL A 74 -1.04 13.71 -0.81
C VAL A 74 -1.13 15.05 -0.09
N ASP A 75 -2.24 15.78 -0.20
CA ASP A 75 -2.41 17.06 0.51
C ASP A 75 -2.28 16.89 2.03
N LYS A 76 -2.84 15.83 2.60
CA LYS A 76 -2.67 15.51 4.02
C LYS A 76 -1.23 15.17 4.40
N LEU A 77 -0.51 14.44 3.54
CA LEU A 77 0.90 14.14 3.75
C LEU A 77 1.78 15.38 3.62
N MET A 78 1.44 16.31 2.73
CA MET A 78 2.09 17.63 2.62
C MET A 78 1.88 18.45 3.89
N ALA A 79 0.64 18.49 4.41
CA ALA A 79 0.34 19.18 5.66
C ALA A 79 1.13 18.64 6.86
N LYS A 80 1.54 17.37 6.81
CA LYS A 80 2.41 16.72 7.80
C LYS A 80 3.91 16.91 7.52
N GLY A 81 4.28 17.57 6.44
CA GLY A 81 5.69 17.75 6.05
C GLY A 81 6.39 16.49 5.55
N LEU A 82 5.66 15.45 5.15
CA LEU A 82 6.22 14.14 4.77
C LEU A 82 6.49 14.01 3.28
N VAL A 83 5.78 14.79 2.47
CA VAL A 83 5.97 14.87 1.02
C VAL A 83 5.97 16.34 0.60
N ARG A 84 6.56 16.62 -0.56
CA ARG A 84 6.59 17.94 -1.20
C ARG A 84 6.18 17.81 -2.66
N ARG A 85 5.65 18.90 -3.21
CA ARG A 85 5.42 19.06 -4.65
C ARG A 85 6.67 19.63 -5.30
N GLU A 86 6.99 19.09 -6.47
CA GLU A 86 8.04 19.59 -7.33
C GLU A 86 7.46 19.87 -8.72
N THR A 87 7.87 20.98 -9.33
CA THR A 87 7.51 21.23 -10.73
C THR A 87 8.42 20.40 -11.62
N CYS A 88 7.85 19.64 -12.57
CA CYS A 88 8.63 18.89 -13.51
C CYS A 88 9.46 19.85 -14.40
N PRO A 89 10.80 19.71 -14.51
CA PRO A 89 11.64 20.60 -15.30
C PRO A 89 11.29 20.63 -16.79
N SER A 90 10.79 19.50 -17.32
CA SER A 90 10.42 19.34 -18.73
C SER A 90 8.99 19.73 -19.06
N ASP A 91 8.09 19.80 -18.04
CA ASP A 91 6.69 20.18 -18.21
C ASP A 91 6.18 20.92 -16.96
N ARG A 92 6.10 22.26 -17.07
CA ARG A 92 5.63 23.12 -15.97
C ARG A 92 4.17 22.90 -15.57
N ARG A 93 3.38 22.19 -16.38
CA ARG A 93 1.99 21.82 -16.07
C ARG A 93 1.89 20.55 -15.23
N ARG A 94 2.99 19.78 -15.19
CA ARG A 94 3.07 18.54 -14.44
C ARG A 94 3.62 18.81 -13.04
N VAL A 95 2.90 18.35 -12.04
CA VAL A 95 3.31 18.38 -10.65
C VAL A 95 3.72 16.97 -10.23
N ASP A 96 4.93 16.84 -9.78
CA ASP A 96 5.49 15.62 -9.25
C ASP A 96 5.55 15.69 -7.72
N ILE A 97 5.51 14.54 -7.07
CA ILE A 97 5.53 14.39 -5.62
C ILE A 97 6.81 13.65 -5.23
N ALA A 98 7.49 14.14 -4.21
CA ALA A 98 8.67 13.51 -3.64
C ALA A 98 8.58 13.43 -2.11
N LEU A 99 9.31 12.50 -1.50
CA LEU A 99 9.50 12.46 -0.05
C LEU A 99 10.34 13.65 0.40
N THR A 100 10.02 14.17 1.60
CA THR A 100 10.95 15.00 2.38
C THR A 100 11.94 14.09 3.12
N GLU A 101 12.96 14.68 3.78
CA GLU A 101 13.85 13.91 4.67
C GLU A 101 13.05 13.25 5.80
N GLU A 102 12.13 13.98 6.41
CA GLU A 102 11.24 13.48 7.45
C GLU A 102 10.36 12.35 6.93
N GLY A 103 9.80 12.51 5.71
CA GLY A 103 9.00 11.48 5.05
C GLY A 103 9.81 10.21 4.78
N ALA A 104 11.05 10.33 4.30
CA ALA A 104 11.94 9.21 4.06
C ALA A 104 12.32 8.48 5.36
N ALA A 105 12.66 9.23 6.42
CA ALA A 105 12.99 8.67 7.73
C ALA A 105 11.81 7.92 8.34
N LEU A 106 10.61 8.54 8.35
CA LEU A 106 9.40 7.90 8.87
C LEU A 106 9.04 6.66 8.04
N THR A 107 9.13 6.73 6.72
CA THR A 107 8.83 5.57 5.86
C THR A 107 9.76 4.40 6.14
N THR A 108 11.04 4.66 6.40
CA THR A 108 12.01 3.63 6.80
C THR A 108 11.64 2.98 8.13
N GLN A 109 11.27 3.79 9.13
CA GLN A 109 10.82 3.30 10.43
C GLN A 109 9.55 2.46 10.32
N LEU A 110 8.55 2.95 9.60
CA LEU A 110 7.28 2.25 9.42
C LEU A 110 7.45 0.96 8.62
N LYS A 111 8.35 0.95 7.62
CA LYS A 111 8.67 -0.29 6.89
C LYS A 111 9.24 -1.35 7.80
N ALA A 112 10.20 -1.00 8.66
CA ALA A 112 10.77 -1.95 9.62
C ALA A 112 9.69 -2.53 10.56
N LEU A 113 8.76 -1.70 11.03
CA LEU A 113 7.63 -2.12 11.85
C LEU A 113 6.72 -3.10 11.10
N MET A 114 6.43 -2.83 9.83
CA MET A 114 5.61 -3.72 8.99
C MET A 114 6.34 -5.03 8.69
N ASP A 115 7.62 -4.99 8.39
CA ASP A 115 8.44 -6.19 8.10
C ASP A 115 8.48 -7.11 9.32
N GLU A 116 8.62 -6.56 10.53
CA GLU A 116 8.56 -7.35 11.77
C GLU A 116 7.21 -8.04 11.95
N ASN A 117 6.13 -7.33 11.67
CA ASN A 117 4.79 -7.90 11.71
C ASN A 117 4.58 -9.00 10.65
N MET A 118 5.18 -8.86 9.46
CA MET A 118 5.07 -9.84 8.38
C MET A 118 5.86 -11.13 8.62
N ARG A 119 6.78 -11.17 9.60
CA ARG A 119 7.53 -12.39 9.94
C ARG A 119 6.62 -13.55 10.37
N SER A 120 5.48 -13.26 10.94
CA SER A 120 4.48 -14.29 11.29
C SER A 120 3.94 -15.02 10.06
N LEU A 121 3.83 -14.36 8.91
CA LEU A 121 3.42 -14.99 7.66
C LEU A 121 4.49 -15.95 7.12
N GLN A 122 5.77 -15.59 7.27
CA GLN A 122 6.88 -16.44 6.83
C GLN A 122 6.96 -17.76 7.60
N SER A 123 6.39 -17.83 8.80
CA SER A 123 6.31 -19.08 9.58
C SER A 123 5.17 -20.00 9.15
N VAL A 124 4.16 -19.48 8.44
CA VAL A 124 2.97 -20.22 8.01
C VAL A 124 3.05 -20.66 6.55
N TRP A 125 3.67 -19.84 5.71
CA TRP A 125 3.73 -20.04 4.26
C TRP A 125 5.17 -20.29 3.81
N SER A 126 5.39 -21.39 3.09
CA SER A 126 6.62 -21.55 2.35
C SER A 126 6.72 -20.52 1.21
N GLU A 127 7.91 -20.26 0.70
CA GLU A 127 8.08 -19.38 -0.47
C GLU A 127 7.30 -19.92 -1.68
N GLU A 128 7.31 -21.24 -1.88
CA GLU A 128 6.56 -21.90 -2.95
C GLU A 128 5.05 -21.69 -2.84
N ASP A 129 4.48 -21.84 -1.63
CA ASP A 129 3.06 -21.64 -1.40
C ASP A 129 2.67 -20.17 -1.58
N ALA A 130 3.52 -19.24 -1.14
CA ALA A 130 3.29 -17.81 -1.33
C ALA A 130 3.27 -17.44 -2.81
N LEU A 131 4.22 -17.95 -3.61
CA LEU A 131 4.25 -17.72 -5.07
C LEU A 131 3.02 -18.30 -5.76
N LYS A 132 2.61 -19.53 -5.44
CA LYS A 132 1.37 -20.12 -5.97
C LYS A 132 0.13 -19.30 -5.63
N ALA A 133 0.04 -18.80 -4.39
CA ALA A 133 -1.09 -17.96 -3.97
C ALA A 133 -1.10 -16.62 -4.73
N ILE A 134 0.05 -16.01 -4.97
CA ILE A 134 0.19 -14.78 -5.77
C ILE A 134 -0.34 -15.02 -7.18
N ASP A 135 0.14 -16.07 -7.87
CA ASP A 135 -0.27 -16.39 -9.25
C ASP A 135 -1.79 -16.59 -9.35
N LEU A 136 -2.40 -17.30 -8.39
CA LEU A 136 -3.84 -17.54 -8.36
C LEU A 136 -4.66 -16.28 -8.10
N LEU A 137 -4.19 -15.40 -7.20
CA LEU A 137 -4.86 -14.14 -6.89
C LEU A 137 -4.72 -13.14 -8.04
N ASP A 138 -3.56 -13.08 -8.69
CA ASP A 138 -3.33 -12.22 -9.85
C ASP A 138 -4.22 -12.65 -11.02
N ALA A 139 -4.31 -13.95 -11.33
CA ALA A 139 -5.22 -14.47 -12.33
C ALA A 139 -6.69 -14.11 -12.05
N TRP A 140 -7.10 -14.07 -10.77
CA TRP A 140 -8.43 -13.61 -10.40
C TRP A 140 -8.60 -12.09 -10.58
N ASN A 141 -7.62 -11.31 -10.16
CA ASN A 141 -7.64 -9.84 -10.31
C ASN A 141 -7.74 -9.42 -11.80
N ASP A 142 -7.07 -10.15 -12.70
CA ASP A 142 -7.11 -9.89 -14.14
C ASP A 142 -8.50 -10.14 -14.76
N THR A 143 -9.39 -10.87 -14.09
CA THR A 143 -10.77 -11.08 -14.54
C THR A 143 -11.73 -9.98 -14.11
N GLN A 144 -11.29 -9.06 -13.23
CA GLN A 144 -12.14 -7.97 -12.74
C GLN A 144 -12.11 -6.79 -13.73
N PRO A 145 -13.24 -6.12 -13.96
CA PRO A 145 -13.33 -4.97 -14.86
C PRO A 145 -12.58 -3.72 -14.36
#